data_ac558308762b467c11b541bae6598c44
#
_entry.id   ac558308762b467c11b541bae6598c44
#
_cell.length_a   1.000
_cell.length_b   1.000
_cell.length_c   1.000
_cell.angle_alpha   90.00
_cell.angle_beta   90.00
_cell.angle_gamma   90.00
#
_symmetry.space_group_name_H-M   'P 1'
#
loop_
_entity.id
_entity.type
_entity.pdbx_description
1 polymer ?
#
loop_
_entity_poly.entity_id
_entity_poly.type
_entity_poly.pdbx_seq_one_letter_code
_entity_poly.pdbx_strand_id
1 'polypeptide(L)'
;LSSWHVVMLKYLFSYARMKNLKVIMTPSNSNSFISDETDGYYLLENGLADGVILLEHVYDDLRVKFLKERGIPFVIFGQVEDDDVCSVSLDNYYVGYKGGSYLIGRGYKYIEFLVGEERFDSNKLRVKGFQDATGKSDGIFNIRYGANTVDKAYRIAKGVLEEEKPDAFFVSGDERAIGVYRAIQEAGYSIPKDIAVLGVDNIPMGNYLHPRISTVDQDFESMARECVELLTKLIDGEDLGNRKTSVFLPSVIEREST
;
A
#
# COMPACT_ATOMS: atom_id res chain seq x y z
N LEU A 1 4.52 12.86 2.08
CA LEU A 1 3.41 11.90 2.19
C LEU A 1 2.88 11.59 0.79
N SER A 2 2.74 10.31 0.42
CA SER A 2 2.04 9.90 -0.80
C SER A 2 0.53 10.01 -0.61
N SER A 3 -0.23 9.96 -1.71
CA SER A 3 -1.70 9.95 -1.66
C SER A 3 -2.25 8.81 -0.82
N TRP A 4 -1.58 7.67 -0.78
CA TRP A 4 -1.87 6.53 0.09
C TRP A 4 -1.87 6.93 1.58
N HIS A 5 -0.81 7.60 2.04
CA HIS A 5 -0.72 8.10 3.43
C HIS A 5 -1.85 9.07 3.76
N VAL A 6 -2.18 9.97 2.84
CA VAL A 6 -3.25 10.96 3.05
C VAL A 6 -4.60 10.28 3.25
N VAL A 7 -4.92 9.25 2.44
CA VAL A 7 -6.18 8.50 2.57
C VAL A 7 -6.21 7.72 3.87
N MET A 8 -5.13 7.02 4.22
CA MET A 8 -5.03 6.28 5.48
C MET A 8 -5.19 7.19 6.70
N LEU A 9 -4.47 8.32 6.74
CA LEU A 9 -4.57 9.29 7.81
C LEU A 9 -5.98 9.84 7.96
N LYS A 10 -6.69 10.14 6.87
CA LYS A 10 -8.09 10.59 6.90
C LYS A 10 -8.96 9.63 7.71
N TYR A 11 -8.85 8.33 7.45
CA TYR A 11 -9.63 7.32 8.16
C TYR A 11 -9.16 7.12 9.61
N LEU A 12 -7.85 7.09 9.87
CA LEU A 12 -7.30 7.02 11.23
C LEU A 12 -7.80 8.19 12.08
N PHE A 13 -7.73 9.43 11.60
CA PHE A 13 -8.26 10.60 12.31
C PHE A 13 -9.76 10.48 12.57
N SER A 14 -10.53 10.00 11.59
CA SER A 14 -11.97 9.83 11.72
C SER A 14 -12.34 8.84 12.83
N TYR A 15 -11.73 7.66 12.83
CA TYR A 15 -11.98 6.62 13.82
C TYR A 15 -11.44 6.97 15.21
N ALA A 16 -10.24 7.56 15.28
CA ALA A 16 -9.69 8.07 16.55
C ALA A 16 -10.64 9.08 17.21
N ARG A 17 -11.21 10.02 16.42
CA ARG A 17 -12.20 10.98 16.92
C ARG A 17 -13.45 10.29 17.46
N MET A 18 -13.94 9.24 16.80
CA MET A 18 -15.11 8.47 17.29
C MET A 18 -14.82 7.77 18.63
N LYS A 19 -13.57 7.44 18.90
CA LYS A 19 -13.09 6.88 20.16
C LYS A 19 -12.63 7.93 21.17
N ASN A 20 -12.88 9.24 20.92
CA ASN A 20 -12.41 10.35 21.73
C ASN A 20 -10.88 10.41 21.92
N LEU A 21 -10.11 9.83 21.01
CA LEU A 21 -8.66 9.91 21.00
C LEU A 21 -8.19 11.19 20.31
N LYS A 22 -7.10 11.76 20.82
CA LYS A 22 -6.35 12.83 20.15
C LYS A 22 -5.22 12.20 19.35
N VAL A 23 -5.01 12.65 18.12
CA VAL A 23 -3.95 12.14 17.25
C VAL A 23 -2.87 13.19 17.08
N ILE A 24 -1.65 12.80 17.35
CA ILE A 24 -0.43 13.57 17.08
C ILE A 24 0.32 12.83 15.97
N MET A 25 0.68 13.53 14.90
CA MET A 25 1.54 12.97 13.87
C MET A 25 2.93 13.57 14.00
N THR A 26 3.90 12.70 14.12
CA THR A 26 5.29 13.10 14.30
C THR A 26 6.22 12.18 13.51
N PRO A 27 7.36 12.67 13.00
CA PRO A 27 8.38 11.81 12.45
C PRO A 27 8.95 10.89 13.53
N SER A 28 9.44 9.73 13.14
CA SER A 28 10.21 8.84 13.98
C SER A 28 11.22 8.07 13.15
N ASN A 29 12.41 7.84 13.69
CA ASN A 29 13.47 7.14 12.97
C ASN A 29 13.49 5.66 13.36
N SER A 30 13.44 4.76 12.38
CA SER A 30 13.50 3.31 12.60
C SER A 30 14.89 2.77 12.93
N ASN A 31 15.96 3.54 12.63
CA ASN A 31 17.35 3.10 12.71
C ASN A 31 18.18 3.82 13.78
N SER A 32 17.64 4.84 14.43
CA SER A 32 18.33 5.59 15.49
C SER A 32 17.35 6.24 16.45
N PHE A 33 17.72 6.32 17.73
CA PHE A 33 17.00 7.12 18.70
C PHE A 33 17.42 8.58 18.53
N ILE A 34 16.46 9.45 18.36
CA ILE A 34 16.66 10.89 18.32
C ILE A 34 15.98 11.46 19.56
N SER A 35 16.77 11.95 20.51
CA SER A 35 16.26 12.64 21.71
C SER A 35 16.01 14.11 21.38
N ASP A 36 14.97 14.36 20.59
CA ASP A 36 14.58 15.67 20.10
C ASP A 36 13.08 15.86 20.35
N GLU A 37 12.66 17.05 20.78
CA GLU A 37 11.25 17.37 21.06
C GLU A 37 10.33 17.22 19.84
N THR A 38 10.91 17.15 18.64
CA THR A 38 10.19 16.94 17.37
C THR A 38 10.04 15.48 16.97
N ASP A 39 10.72 14.55 17.67
CA ASP A 39 10.64 13.11 17.38
C ASP A 39 9.56 12.42 18.22
N GLY A 40 8.96 11.37 17.66
CA GLY A 40 7.94 10.58 18.35
C GLY A 40 8.41 9.91 19.63
N TYR A 41 9.70 9.58 19.77
CA TYR A 41 10.27 9.03 20.98
C TYR A 41 10.16 9.99 22.16
N TYR A 42 10.39 11.29 21.96
CA TYR A 42 10.26 12.30 23.00
C TYR A 42 8.85 12.35 23.60
N LEU A 43 7.82 12.28 22.74
CA LEU A 43 6.43 12.28 23.18
C LEU A 43 6.12 11.09 24.09
N LEU A 44 6.64 9.91 23.72
CA LEU A 44 6.41 8.67 24.45
C LEU A 44 7.20 8.64 25.77
N GLU A 45 8.46 9.08 25.77
CA GLU A 45 9.30 9.14 26.96
C GLU A 45 8.76 10.09 28.03
N ASN A 46 8.08 11.16 27.60
CA ASN A 46 7.51 12.16 28.50
C ASN A 46 6.02 11.91 28.83
N GLY A 47 5.46 10.75 28.42
CA GLY A 47 4.06 10.40 28.71
C GLY A 47 3.05 11.33 28.04
N LEU A 48 3.41 11.92 26.89
CA LEU A 48 2.54 12.81 26.12
C LEU A 48 1.67 12.07 25.11
N ALA A 49 1.87 10.76 24.97
CA ALA A 49 1.05 9.87 24.17
C ALA A 49 0.87 8.53 24.90
N ASP A 50 -0.34 7.97 24.82
CA ASP A 50 -0.73 6.72 25.49
C ASP A 50 -0.45 5.48 24.63
N GLY A 51 -0.23 5.66 23.34
CA GLY A 51 0.03 4.57 22.40
C GLY A 51 0.37 5.06 21.01
N VAL A 52 0.75 4.14 20.12
CA VAL A 52 1.30 4.44 18.79
C VAL A 52 0.69 3.57 17.70
N ILE A 53 0.46 4.16 16.54
CA ILE A 53 0.31 3.44 15.26
C ILE A 53 1.54 3.74 14.40
N LEU A 54 2.33 2.71 14.08
CA LEU A 54 3.45 2.81 13.15
C LEU A 54 2.94 2.54 11.72
N LEU A 55 2.94 3.56 10.85
CA LEU A 55 2.44 3.45 9.48
C LEU A 55 3.40 2.76 8.50
N GLU A 56 4.66 2.69 8.83
CA GLU A 56 5.70 1.99 8.07
C GLU A 56 6.60 1.24 9.04
N HIS A 57 6.90 0.00 8.72
CA HIS A 57 7.75 -0.88 9.50
C HIS A 57 8.92 -1.37 8.63
N VAL A 58 10.08 -1.50 9.23
CA VAL A 58 11.27 -2.09 8.62
C VAL A 58 11.75 -3.29 9.43
N TYR A 59 12.56 -4.15 8.82
CA TYR A 59 13.19 -5.25 9.54
C TYR A 59 14.11 -4.69 10.64
N ASP A 60 14.06 -5.28 11.86
CA ASP A 60 14.83 -4.85 13.05
C ASP A 60 14.57 -3.38 13.44
N ASP A 61 13.31 -2.98 13.41
CA ASP A 61 12.86 -1.62 13.68
C ASP A 61 13.10 -1.22 15.16
N LEU A 62 13.98 -0.25 15.41
CA LEU A 62 14.30 0.22 16.76
C LEU A 62 13.08 0.81 17.48
N ARG A 63 12.08 1.32 16.76
CA ARG A 63 10.83 1.82 17.36
C ARG A 63 10.06 0.69 18.02
N VAL A 64 9.96 -0.47 17.36
CA VAL A 64 9.30 -1.67 17.89
C VAL A 64 9.99 -2.15 19.16
N LYS A 65 11.33 -2.22 19.14
CA LYS A 65 12.12 -2.60 20.32
C LYS A 65 11.89 -1.64 21.49
N PHE A 66 11.97 -0.33 21.25
CA PHE A 66 11.72 0.71 22.24
C PHE A 66 10.32 0.58 22.88
N LEU A 67 9.28 0.40 22.04
CA LEU A 67 7.89 0.28 22.50
C LEU A 67 7.68 -0.97 23.36
N LYS A 68 8.24 -2.12 22.94
CA LYS A 68 8.19 -3.37 23.70
C LYS A 68 8.90 -3.26 25.06
N GLU A 69 10.13 -2.71 25.09
CA GLU A 69 10.91 -2.58 26.31
C GLU A 69 10.25 -1.67 27.36
N ARG A 70 9.45 -0.70 26.93
CA ARG A 70 8.73 0.23 27.81
C ARG A 70 7.28 -0.15 28.08
N GLY A 71 6.79 -1.22 27.45
CA GLY A 71 5.39 -1.65 27.59
C GLY A 71 4.39 -0.63 27.05
N ILE A 72 4.79 0.17 26.06
CA ILE A 72 3.92 1.18 25.44
C ILE A 72 2.99 0.49 24.45
N PRO A 73 1.65 0.69 24.52
CA PRO A 73 0.71 0.14 23.56
C PRO A 73 0.99 0.59 22.13
N PHE A 74 1.07 -0.35 21.18
CA PHE A 74 1.27 0.00 19.79
C PHE A 74 0.66 -1.01 18.81
N VAL A 75 0.35 -0.53 17.61
CA VAL A 75 -0.10 -1.34 16.46
C VAL A 75 0.77 -0.98 15.25
N ILE A 76 1.21 -1.99 14.51
CA ILE A 76 1.94 -1.79 13.25
C ILE A 76 0.96 -1.86 12.08
N PHE A 77 1.00 -0.86 11.22
CA PHE A 77 0.38 -0.95 9.92
C PHE A 77 1.39 -1.53 8.92
N GLY A 78 1.22 -2.80 8.60
CA GLY A 78 2.12 -3.58 7.75
C GLY A 78 2.19 -5.04 8.16
N GLN A 79 2.74 -5.86 7.30
CA GLN A 79 2.94 -7.28 7.59
C GLN A 79 4.15 -7.45 8.51
N VAL A 80 3.98 -8.18 9.61
CA VAL A 80 5.01 -8.45 10.62
C VAL A 80 5.06 -9.95 10.86
N GLU A 81 6.27 -10.49 10.98
CA GLU A 81 6.49 -11.92 11.29
C GLU A 81 6.49 -12.21 12.82
N ASP A 82 6.39 -11.18 13.65
CA ASP A 82 6.44 -11.27 15.11
C ASP A 82 5.02 -11.44 15.70
N ASP A 83 4.72 -12.63 16.17
CA ASP A 83 3.41 -13.01 16.75
C ASP A 83 3.08 -12.26 18.06
N ASP A 84 4.07 -11.58 18.67
CA ASP A 84 3.89 -10.78 19.88
C ASP A 84 3.55 -9.31 19.61
N VAL A 85 3.33 -8.95 18.34
CA VAL A 85 3.02 -7.59 17.92
C VAL A 85 1.65 -7.52 17.28
N CYS A 86 0.83 -6.56 17.70
CA CYS A 86 -0.42 -6.28 17.01
C CYS A 86 -0.16 -5.60 15.68
N SER A 87 -0.68 -6.17 14.60
CA SER A 87 -0.52 -5.62 13.27
C SER A 87 -1.81 -5.67 12.46
N VAL A 88 -1.94 -4.72 11.55
CA VAL A 88 -2.99 -4.67 10.53
C VAL A 88 -2.32 -4.56 9.19
N SER A 89 -2.55 -5.50 8.31
CA SER A 89 -1.91 -5.55 7.01
C SER A 89 -2.86 -5.89 5.88
N LEU A 90 -2.47 -5.50 4.68
CA LEU A 90 -3.05 -6.00 3.44
C LEU A 90 -2.29 -7.26 3.02
N ASP A 91 -2.99 -8.24 2.48
CA ASP A 91 -2.35 -9.36 1.82
C ASP A 91 -1.77 -8.93 0.47
N ASN A 92 -0.49 -8.55 0.47
CA ASN A 92 0.21 -8.06 -0.71
C ASN A 92 0.42 -9.14 -1.78
N TYR A 93 0.49 -10.41 -1.40
CA TYR A 93 0.51 -11.51 -2.37
C TYR A 93 -0.79 -11.52 -3.17
N TYR A 94 -1.93 -11.45 -2.48
CA TYR A 94 -3.23 -11.41 -3.16
C TYR A 94 -3.49 -10.12 -3.95
N VAL A 95 -2.83 -9.01 -3.65
CA VAL A 95 -2.86 -7.82 -4.54
C VAL A 95 -2.34 -8.17 -5.92
N GLY A 96 -1.15 -8.76 -5.99
CA GLY A 96 -0.56 -9.19 -7.26
C GLY A 96 -1.35 -10.30 -7.93
N TYR A 97 -1.76 -11.32 -7.17
CA TYR A 97 -2.51 -12.46 -7.68
C TYR A 97 -3.86 -12.05 -8.28
N LYS A 98 -4.63 -11.23 -7.58
CA LYS A 98 -5.94 -10.76 -8.07
C LYS A 98 -5.82 -9.83 -9.25
N GLY A 99 -4.83 -8.90 -9.25
CA GLY A 99 -4.59 -8.02 -10.38
C GLY A 99 -4.18 -8.79 -11.64
N GLY A 100 -3.23 -9.72 -11.51
CA GLY A 100 -2.81 -10.60 -12.61
C GLY A 100 -3.95 -11.48 -13.13
N SER A 101 -4.66 -12.17 -12.22
CA SER A 101 -5.80 -13.03 -12.58
C SER A 101 -6.92 -12.26 -13.29
N TYR A 102 -7.20 -11.03 -12.82
CA TYR A 102 -8.20 -10.16 -13.42
C TYR A 102 -7.84 -9.79 -14.87
N LEU A 103 -6.60 -9.33 -15.09
CA LEU A 103 -6.17 -8.94 -16.45
C LEU A 103 -6.14 -10.12 -17.42
N ILE A 104 -5.65 -11.29 -16.98
CA ILE A 104 -5.69 -12.51 -17.80
C ILE A 104 -7.14 -12.93 -18.08
N GLY A 105 -8.02 -12.88 -17.08
CA GLY A 105 -9.44 -13.17 -17.24
C GLY A 105 -10.15 -12.26 -18.26
N ARG A 106 -9.61 -11.07 -18.51
CA ARG A 106 -10.06 -10.11 -19.55
C ARG A 106 -9.44 -10.40 -20.92
N GLY A 107 -8.51 -11.34 -21.01
CA GLY A 107 -7.88 -11.74 -22.27
C GLY A 107 -6.60 -11.00 -22.64
N TYR A 108 -6.07 -10.15 -21.73
CA TYR A 108 -4.78 -9.47 -21.96
C TYR A 108 -3.63 -10.47 -21.87
N LYS A 109 -2.77 -10.47 -22.88
CA LYS A 109 -1.66 -11.44 -23.02
C LYS A 109 -0.28 -10.83 -22.86
N TYR A 110 -0.14 -9.52 -23.14
CA TYR A 110 1.10 -8.81 -22.88
C TYR A 110 0.88 -7.76 -21.80
N ILE A 111 1.38 -8.04 -20.59
CA ILE A 111 1.17 -7.21 -19.39
C ILE A 111 2.51 -6.75 -18.83
N GLU A 112 2.64 -5.45 -18.65
CA GLU A 112 3.76 -4.80 -17.95
C GLU A 112 3.33 -4.45 -16.51
N PHE A 113 3.94 -5.09 -15.53
CA PHE A 113 3.68 -4.80 -14.12
C PHE A 113 4.71 -3.82 -13.56
N LEU A 114 4.30 -2.58 -13.33
CA LEU A 114 5.12 -1.52 -12.75
C LEU A 114 5.01 -1.53 -11.23
N VAL A 115 6.14 -1.77 -10.56
CA VAL A 115 6.22 -1.94 -9.10
C VAL A 115 7.20 -0.92 -8.50
N GLY A 116 7.06 -0.61 -7.22
CA GLY A 116 8.01 0.20 -6.47
C GLY A 116 9.39 -0.47 -6.35
N GLU A 117 10.19 -0.03 -5.36
CA GLU A 117 11.52 -0.60 -5.16
C GLU A 117 11.44 -2.05 -4.68
N GLU A 118 12.31 -2.90 -5.22
CA GLU A 118 12.37 -4.33 -4.91
C GLU A 118 12.71 -4.62 -3.43
N ARG A 119 13.42 -3.72 -2.77
CA ARG A 119 13.82 -3.88 -1.36
C ARG A 119 12.64 -3.98 -0.37
N PHE A 120 11.44 -3.54 -0.76
CA PHE A 120 10.25 -3.62 0.09
C PHE A 120 9.53 -4.95 -0.10
N ASP A 121 9.29 -5.67 1.01
CA ASP A 121 8.65 -6.99 1.00
C ASP A 121 7.23 -6.96 0.44
N SER A 122 6.50 -5.88 0.64
CA SER A 122 5.20 -5.68 0.01
C SER A 122 5.26 -5.76 -1.52
N ASN A 123 6.31 -5.18 -2.13
CA ASN A 123 6.50 -5.24 -3.58
C ASN A 123 6.92 -6.65 -4.05
N LYS A 124 7.80 -7.33 -3.30
CA LYS A 124 8.17 -8.73 -3.60
C LYS A 124 6.98 -9.66 -3.56
N LEU A 125 6.12 -9.51 -2.54
CA LEU A 125 4.89 -10.30 -2.42
C LEU A 125 3.91 -10.03 -3.56
N ARG A 126 3.72 -8.76 -3.94
CA ARG A 126 2.88 -8.40 -5.11
C ARG A 126 3.41 -9.03 -6.39
N VAL A 127 4.72 -8.97 -6.61
CA VAL A 127 5.37 -9.59 -7.78
C VAL A 127 5.18 -11.11 -7.75
N LYS A 128 5.40 -11.76 -6.61
CA LYS A 128 5.19 -13.20 -6.48
C LYS A 128 3.75 -13.60 -6.79
N GLY A 129 2.77 -12.90 -6.22
CA GLY A 129 1.36 -13.15 -6.49
C GLY A 129 1.01 -12.98 -7.98
N PHE A 130 1.53 -11.93 -8.63
CA PHE A 130 1.35 -11.71 -10.06
C PHE A 130 1.96 -12.84 -10.89
N GLN A 131 3.19 -13.25 -10.59
CA GLN A 131 3.86 -14.37 -11.26
C GLN A 131 3.10 -15.68 -11.11
N ASP A 132 2.60 -15.98 -9.91
CA ASP A 132 1.80 -17.20 -9.67
C ASP A 132 0.47 -17.16 -10.42
N ALA A 133 -0.16 -15.99 -10.55
CA ALA A 133 -1.37 -15.81 -11.35
C ALA A 133 -1.14 -16.00 -12.85
N THR A 134 0.01 -15.51 -13.35
CA THR A 134 0.34 -15.50 -14.78
C THR A 134 1.07 -16.76 -15.25
N GLY A 135 1.74 -17.48 -14.36
CA GLY A 135 2.68 -18.55 -14.70
C GLY A 135 2.12 -19.76 -15.44
N LYS A 136 0.78 -19.89 -15.53
CA LYS A 136 0.11 -20.95 -16.31
C LYS A 136 -0.55 -20.41 -17.57
N SER A 137 -0.43 -19.13 -17.85
CA SER A 137 -1.05 -18.47 -18.97
C SER A 137 -0.07 -18.30 -20.12
N ASP A 138 -0.57 -18.39 -21.33
CA ASP A 138 0.22 -18.14 -22.54
C ASP A 138 0.24 -16.63 -22.81
N GLY A 139 1.40 -16.00 -22.55
CA GLY A 139 1.56 -14.56 -22.70
C GLY A 139 2.94 -14.04 -22.29
N ILE A 140 3.13 -12.72 -22.42
CA ILE A 140 4.32 -11.98 -22.04
C ILE A 140 4.00 -11.19 -20.77
N PHE A 141 4.72 -11.45 -19.69
CA PHE A 141 4.47 -10.85 -18.39
C PHE A 141 5.77 -10.30 -17.80
N ASN A 142 5.96 -9.00 -17.90
CA ASN A 142 7.19 -8.33 -17.46
C ASN A 142 6.99 -7.60 -16.14
N ILE A 143 8.05 -7.56 -15.33
CA ILE A 143 8.11 -6.82 -14.08
C ILE A 143 9.08 -5.65 -14.25
N ARG A 144 8.62 -4.44 -13.93
CA ARG A 144 9.42 -3.21 -13.97
C ARG A 144 9.47 -2.59 -12.58
N TYR A 145 10.61 -2.79 -11.91
CA TYR A 145 10.84 -2.18 -10.61
C TYR A 145 11.20 -0.69 -10.70
N GLY A 146 11.07 0.01 -9.59
CA GLY A 146 11.49 1.41 -9.45
C GLY A 146 10.43 2.45 -9.79
N ALA A 147 9.19 2.05 -10.05
CA ALA A 147 8.07 2.95 -10.29
C ALA A 147 7.55 3.60 -8.99
N ASN A 148 8.41 4.32 -8.23
CA ASN A 148 8.05 4.84 -6.90
C ASN A 148 7.30 6.17 -6.95
N THR A 149 7.39 6.90 -8.04
CA THR A 149 6.75 8.22 -8.23
C THR A 149 6.05 8.27 -9.58
N VAL A 150 5.15 9.25 -9.74
CA VAL A 150 4.48 9.53 -11.02
C VAL A 150 5.47 9.69 -12.17
N ASP A 151 6.55 10.46 -11.95
CA ASP A 151 7.58 10.70 -12.99
C ASP A 151 8.38 9.45 -13.35
N LYS A 152 8.70 8.61 -12.36
CA LYS A 152 9.39 7.35 -12.63
C LYS A 152 8.50 6.37 -13.38
N ALA A 153 7.24 6.24 -12.97
CA ALA A 153 6.25 5.41 -13.67
C ALA A 153 6.04 5.89 -15.12
N TYR A 154 5.96 7.21 -15.33
CA TYR A 154 5.91 7.80 -16.67
C TYR A 154 7.11 7.41 -17.53
N ARG A 155 8.35 7.57 -17.01
CA ARG A 155 9.57 7.24 -17.77
C ARG A 155 9.65 5.77 -18.11
N ILE A 156 9.29 4.88 -17.18
CA ILE A 156 9.26 3.43 -17.42
C ILE A 156 8.23 3.10 -18.50
N ALA A 157 6.99 3.59 -18.35
CA ALA A 157 5.94 3.33 -19.34
C ALA A 157 6.30 3.87 -20.73
N LYS A 158 6.89 5.08 -20.79
CA LYS A 158 7.36 5.67 -22.05
C LYS A 158 8.42 4.78 -22.71
N GLY A 159 9.42 4.30 -21.95
CA GLY A 159 10.45 3.40 -22.48
C GLY A 159 9.86 2.09 -23.00
N VAL A 160 8.89 1.50 -22.30
CA VAL A 160 8.18 0.31 -22.79
C VAL A 160 7.47 0.60 -24.13
N LEU A 161 6.75 1.72 -24.24
CA LEU A 161 6.00 2.08 -25.43
C LEU A 161 6.88 2.44 -26.64
N GLU A 162 8.15 2.81 -26.41
CA GLU A 162 9.16 3.02 -27.48
C GLU A 162 9.70 1.69 -28.02
N GLU A 163 9.64 0.60 -27.24
CA GLU A 163 10.08 -0.74 -27.62
C GLU A 163 8.92 -1.55 -28.25
N GLU A 164 7.84 -1.73 -27.50
CA GLU A 164 6.70 -2.54 -27.93
C GLU A 164 5.43 -2.11 -27.18
N LYS A 165 4.28 -2.25 -27.85
CA LYS A 165 2.98 -1.91 -27.26
C LYS A 165 2.43 -3.07 -26.42
N PRO A 166 2.29 -2.92 -25.07
CA PRO A 166 1.61 -3.93 -24.26
C PRO A 166 0.08 -3.88 -24.44
N ASP A 167 -0.60 -4.95 -24.07
CA ASP A 167 -2.07 -4.96 -23.95
C ASP A 167 -2.54 -4.22 -22.71
N ALA A 168 -1.78 -4.32 -21.62
CA ALA A 168 -2.12 -3.69 -20.36
C ALA A 168 -0.90 -3.30 -19.50
N PHE A 169 -1.05 -2.22 -18.74
CA PHE A 169 -0.20 -1.91 -17.60
C PHE A 169 -0.94 -2.27 -16.30
N PHE A 170 -0.27 -3.04 -15.43
CA PHE A 170 -0.63 -3.17 -14.04
C PHE A 170 0.29 -2.26 -13.23
N VAL A 171 -0.24 -1.35 -12.43
CA VAL A 171 0.55 -0.32 -11.75
C VAL A 171 0.33 -0.42 -10.25
N SER A 172 1.40 -0.66 -9.51
CA SER A 172 1.36 -0.79 -8.04
C SER A 172 1.21 0.58 -7.37
N GLY A 173 0.06 1.22 -7.59
CA GLY A 173 -0.36 2.51 -7.02
C GLY A 173 -1.11 3.39 -8.02
N ASP A 174 -2.35 3.79 -7.71
CA ASP A 174 -3.19 4.64 -8.58
C ASP A 174 -2.54 6.01 -8.85
N GLU A 175 -1.85 6.59 -7.88
CA GLU A 175 -1.10 7.84 -8.06
C GLU A 175 -0.04 7.70 -9.16
N ARG A 176 0.66 6.58 -9.18
CA ARG A 176 1.71 6.28 -10.17
C ARG A 176 1.12 6.04 -11.56
N ALA A 177 -0.10 5.49 -11.62
CA ALA A 177 -0.82 5.27 -12.87
C ALA A 177 -1.07 6.57 -13.64
N ILE A 178 -1.11 7.74 -12.99
CA ILE A 178 -1.19 9.05 -13.66
C ILE A 178 -0.04 9.21 -14.66
N GLY A 179 1.17 8.82 -14.28
CA GLY A 179 2.34 8.85 -15.16
C GLY A 179 2.19 7.90 -16.35
N VAL A 180 1.63 6.72 -16.12
CA VAL A 180 1.36 5.72 -17.17
C VAL A 180 0.30 6.23 -18.15
N TYR A 181 -0.81 6.81 -17.64
CA TYR A 181 -1.84 7.45 -18.47
C TYR A 181 -1.24 8.50 -19.41
N ARG A 182 -0.41 9.37 -18.85
CA ARG A 182 0.29 10.40 -19.62
C ARG A 182 1.16 9.79 -20.72
N ALA A 183 1.97 8.76 -20.42
CA ALA A 183 2.83 8.10 -21.39
C ALA A 183 2.02 7.47 -22.54
N ILE A 184 0.92 6.78 -22.22
CA ILE A 184 0.02 6.18 -23.21
C ILE A 184 -0.59 7.23 -24.13
N GLN A 185 -1.09 8.35 -23.57
CA GLN A 185 -1.69 9.44 -24.34
C GLN A 185 -0.67 10.15 -25.21
N GLU A 186 0.54 10.43 -24.72
CA GLU A 186 1.62 11.04 -25.51
C GLU A 186 2.10 10.14 -26.65
N ALA A 187 2.01 8.81 -26.49
CA ALA A 187 2.29 7.83 -27.54
C ALA A 187 1.13 7.70 -28.58
N GLY A 188 0.02 8.43 -28.38
CA GLY A 188 -1.13 8.42 -29.28
C GLY A 188 -2.10 7.27 -29.11
N TYR A 189 -1.98 6.50 -27.99
CA TYR A 189 -2.87 5.39 -27.69
C TYR A 189 -4.04 5.80 -26.79
N SER A 190 -5.14 5.08 -26.90
CA SER A 190 -6.37 5.27 -26.11
C SER A 190 -6.50 4.21 -25.02
N ILE A 191 -6.95 4.62 -23.83
CA ILE A 191 -7.27 3.74 -22.71
C ILE A 191 -8.81 3.56 -22.68
N PRO A 192 -9.33 2.35 -22.54
CA PRO A 192 -8.66 1.04 -22.55
C PRO A 192 -8.53 0.45 -23.96
N LYS A 193 -9.01 1.13 -25.00
CA LYS A 193 -9.19 0.58 -26.36
C LYS A 193 -7.91 -0.04 -26.94
N ASP A 194 -6.78 0.66 -26.77
CA ASP A 194 -5.49 0.23 -27.30
C ASP A 194 -4.61 -0.40 -26.19
N ILE A 195 -4.67 0.14 -24.97
CA ILE A 195 -3.90 -0.30 -23.81
C ILE A 195 -4.74 -0.14 -22.55
N ALA A 196 -4.95 -1.21 -21.82
CA ALA A 196 -5.64 -1.16 -20.52
C ALA A 196 -4.70 -0.71 -19.39
N VAL A 197 -5.27 -0.15 -18.32
CA VAL A 197 -4.53 0.21 -17.11
C VAL A 197 -5.29 -0.25 -15.87
N LEU A 198 -4.64 -1.08 -15.04
CA LEU A 198 -5.12 -1.48 -13.73
C LEU A 198 -4.23 -0.85 -12.67
N GLY A 199 -4.80 -0.16 -11.70
CA GLY A 199 -4.11 0.42 -10.55
C GLY A 199 -4.16 -0.44 -9.30
N VAL A 200 -3.67 0.12 -8.22
CA VAL A 200 -3.79 -0.38 -6.83
C VAL A 200 -4.06 0.81 -5.94
N ASP A 201 -4.78 0.63 -4.87
CA ASP A 201 -5.07 1.52 -3.75
C ASP A 201 -6.51 2.02 -3.68
N ASN A 202 -7.19 2.22 -4.80
CA ASN A 202 -8.53 2.83 -4.85
C ASN A 202 -8.57 4.24 -4.20
N ILE A 203 -7.56 5.05 -4.48
CA ILE A 203 -7.56 6.44 -3.98
C ILE A 203 -8.59 7.31 -4.70
N PRO A 204 -9.17 8.33 -4.04
CA PRO A 204 -10.22 9.18 -4.62
C PRO A 204 -9.84 9.82 -5.96
N MET A 205 -8.55 10.11 -6.18
CA MET A 205 -8.04 10.70 -7.41
C MET A 205 -8.30 9.81 -8.64
N GLY A 206 -8.32 8.48 -8.47
CA GLY A 206 -8.61 7.52 -9.55
C GLY A 206 -9.97 7.73 -10.22
N ASN A 207 -10.94 8.35 -9.51
CA ASN A 207 -12.26 8.68 -10.06
C ASN A 207 -12.25 9.91 -10.99
N TYR A 208 -11.17 10.69 -10.97
CA TYR A 208 -11.02 11.90 -11.79
C TYR A 208 -10.08 11.70 -12.99
N LEU A 209 -9.48 10.52 -13.12
CA LEU A 209 -8.80 10.13 -14.36
C LEU A 209 -9.84 9.91 -15.47
N HIS A 210 -9.42 10.10 -16.69
CA HIS A 210 -10.27 9.85 -17.84
C HIS A 210 -9.55 8.94 -18.86
N PRO A 211 -10.05 7.69 -19.01
CA PRO A 211 -11.15 7.04 -18.28
C PRO A 211 -10.84 6.81 -16.79
N ARG A 212 -11.88 6.57 -15.95
CA ARG A 212 -11.68 6.26 -14.50
C ARG A 212 -10.91 4.96 -14.36
N ILE A 213 -9.93 4.94 -13.45
CA ILE A 213 -9.05 3.78 -13.31
C ILE A 213 -9.74 2.62 -12.57
N SER A 214 -9.67 1.42 -13.17
CA SER A 214 -9.90 0.14 -12.49
C SER A 214 -8.73 -0.11 -11.53
N THR A 215 -8.99 -0.64 -10.33
CA THR A 215 -7.97 -0.71 -9.29
C THR A 215 -8.16 -1.90 -8.36
N VAL A 216 -7.09 -2.36 -7.77
CA VAL A 216 -7.12 -3.33 -6.66
C VAL A 216 -7.26 -2.53 -5.36
N ASP A 217 -8.44 -2.65 -4.73
CA ASP A 217 -8.79 -1.93 -3.51
C ASP A 217 -8.11 -2.53 -2.29
N GLN A 218 -7.64 -1.68 -1.39
CA GLN A 218 -6.99 -2.05 -0.14
C GLN A 218 -7.93 -1.98 1.08
N ASP A 219 -9.15 -1.45 0.93
CA ASP A 219 -10.08 -1.20 2.04
C ASP A 219 -9.46 -0.41 3.21
N PHE A 220 -8.91 0.76 2.89
CA PHE A 220 -8.28 1.64 3.88
C PHE A 220 -9.17 1.95 5.08
N GLU A 221 -10.47 2.06 4.85
CA GLU A 221 -11.42 2.39 5.91
C GLU A 221 -11.47 1.29 6.97
N SER A 222 -11.63 0.05 6.56
CA SER A 222 -11.68 -1.10 7.48
C SER A 222 -10.33 -1.31 8.16
N MET A 223 -9.21 -1.18 7.45
CA MET A 223 -7.88 -1.29 8.04
C MET A 223 -7.61 -0.20 9.08
N ALA A 224 -7.95 1.06 8.79
CA ALA A 224 -7.78 2.17 9.74
C ALA A 224 -8.65 1.98 10.99
N ARG A 225 -9.90 1.54 10.82
CA ARG A 225 -10.79 1.20 11.91
C ARG A 225 -10.17 0.14 12.81
N GLU A 226 -9.70 -0.95 12.25
CA GLU A 226 -9.07 -2.05 12.98
C GLU A 226 -7.83 -1.59 13.74
N CYS A 227 -6.96 -0.77 13.12
CA CYS A 227 -5.80 -0.17 13.81
C CYS A 227 -6.20 0.59 15.07
N VAL A 228 -7.23 1.46 14.96
CA VAL A 228 -7.70 2.27 16.09
C VAL A 228 -8.37 1.41 17.15
N GLU A 229 -9.16 0.41 16.77
CA GLU A 229 -9.83 -0.51 17.70
C GLU A 229 -8.80 -1.34 18.48
N LEU A 230 -7.82 -1.92 17.80
CA LEU A 230 -6.74 -2.67 18.45
C LEU A 230 -5.94 -1.80 19.42
N LEU A 231 -5.53 -0.60 18.96
CA LEU A 231 -4.77 0.32 19.81
C LEU A 231 -5.58 0.73 21.05
N THR A 232 -6.87 1.03 20.90
CA THR A 232 -7.74 1.40 22.02
C THR A 232 -7.79 0.28 23.06
N LYS A 233 -8.00 -0.96 22.64
CA LYS A 233 -8.01 -2.13 23.53
C LYS A 233 -6.68 -2.31 24.28
N LEU A 234 -5.56 -2.12 23.57
CA LEU A 234 -4.23 -2.17 24.20
C LEU A 234 -4.03 -1.09 25.26
N ILE A 235 -4.48 0.16 24.99
CA ILE A 235 -4.44 1.27 25.94
C ILE A 235 -5.31 0.96 27.17
N ASP A 236 -6.47 0.34 26.98
CA ASP A 236 -7.39 -0.07 28.05
C ASP A 236 -6.88 -1.30 28.84
N GLY A 237 -5.75 -1.89 28.43
CA GLY A 237 -5.12 -3.02 29.09
C GLY A 237 -5.81 -4.35 28.80
N GLU A 238 -6.59 -4.47 27.71
CA GLU A 238 -7.22 -5.72 27.32
C GLU A 238 -6.18 -6.74 26.79
N ASP A 239 -6.30 -7.98 27.24
CA ASP A 239 -5.55 -9.10 26.66
C ASP A 239 -6.20 -9.53 25.34
N LEU A 240 -5.52 -9.27 24.22
CA LEU A 240 -6.03 -9.60 22.90
C LEU A 240 -5.84 -11.09 22.52
N GLY A 241 -5.17 -11.89 23.37
CA GLY A 241 -4.93 -13.31 23.13
C GLY A 241 -4.26 -13.54 21.75
N ASN A 242 -4.75 -14.53 21.00
CA ASN A 242 -4.20 -14.89 19.68
C ASN A 242 -4.66 -13.97 18.52
N ARG A 243 -5.38 -12.88 18.79
CA ARG A 243 -5.87 -11.94 17.76
C ARG A 243 -4.95 -10.72 17.62
N LYS A 244 -3.66 -10.98 17.43
CA LYS A 244 -2.68 -9.90 17.33
C LYS A 244 -2.49 -9.40 15.90
N THR A 245 -2.85 -10.20 14.88
CA THR A 245 -2.65 -9.85 13.46
C THR A 245 -3.97 -9.91 12.70
N SER A 246 -4.34 -8.81 12.03
CA SER A 246 -5.47 -8.73 11.12
C SER A 246 -4.98 -8.55 9.69
N VAL A 247 -5.28 -9.53 8.81
CA VAL A 247 -4.90 -9.50 7.40
C VAL A 247 -6.13 -9.27 6.53
N PHE A 248 -6.14 -8.20 5.76
CA PHE A 248 -7.22 -7.83 4.85
C PHE A 248 -6.95 -8.33 3.44
N LEU A 249 -7.97 -8.91 2.81
CA LEU A 249 -7.87 -9.38 1.44
C LEU A 249 -8.29 -8.26 0.46
N PRO A 250 -7.50 -8.02 -0.60
CA PRO A 250 -7.84 -7.02 -1.60
C PRO A 250 -9.01 -7.48 -2.48
N SER A 251 -9.70 -6.53 -3.10
CA SER A 251 -10.71 -6.77 -4.12
C SER A 251 -10.45 -5.92 -5.37
N VAL A 252 -10.92 -6.38 -6.53
CA VAL A 252 -10.80 -5.59 -7.77
C VAL A 252 -12.06 -4.74 -7.94
N ILE A 253 -11.86 -3.45 -8.16
CA ILE A 253 -12.92 -2.50 -8.53
C ILE A 253 -12.75 -2.17 -10.00
N GLU A 254 -13.65 -2.73 -10.80
CA GLU A 254 -13.70 -2.48 -12.24
C GLU A 254 -14.30 -1.10 -12.54
N ARG A 255 -13.65 -0.35 -13.45
CA ARG A 255 -14.11 0.91 -14.01
C ARG A 255 -13.85 0.94 -15.52
N GLU A 256 -13.58 2.12 -16.08
CA GLU A 256 -13.49 2.26 -17.53
C GLU A 256 -12.11 1.98 -18.13
N SER A 257 -11.05 1.81 -17.33
CA SER A 257 -9.67 1.70 -17.84
C SER A 257 -9.22 0.28 -18.21
N THR A 258 -10.09 -0.72 -17.99
CA THR A 258 -9.81 -2.12 -18.35
C THR A 258 -10.94 -2.77 -19.12
#